data_c6639695761a85e7be6deeb4ecca9cfc
#
_entry.id   c6639695761a85e7be6deeb4ecca9cfc
#
_cell.length_a   1.000
_cell.length_b   1.000
_cell.length_c   1.000
_cell.angle_alpha   90.00
_cell.angle_beta   90.00
_cell.angle_gamma   90.00
#
_symmetry.space_group_name_H-M   'P 1'
#
loop_
_entity.id
_entity.type
_entity.pdbx_description
1 polymer ?
#
loop_
_entity_poly.entity_id
_entity_poly.type
_entity_poly.pdbx_seq_one_letter_code
_entity_poly.pdbx_strand_id
1 'polypeptide(L)' 'MKTAVNIAFGKRVAELRKNAGYSQEQFAFKCDVDRTYIGTIERGEKSPTLNTIVKIANALGITKSELFNY' A
#
# COMPACT_ATOMS: atom_id res chain seq x y z
N MET A 1 -13.09 3.21 8.20
CA MET A 1 -14.29 2.68 7.51
C MET A 1 -13.88 2.06 6.18
N LYS A 2 -14.36 0.85 5.90
CA LYS A 2 -14.10 0.19 4.63
C LYS A 2 -15.01 0.77 3.54
N THR A 3 -14.40 1.25 2.47
CA THR A 3 -15.12 1.69 1.27
C THR A 3 -14.65 0.86 0.09
N ALA A 4 -15.43 0.82 -0.99
CA ALA A 4 -15.03 0.10 -2.20
C ALA A 4 -13.67 0.60 -2.72
N VAL A 5 -13.44 1.91 -2.64
CA VAL A 5 -12.18 2.52 -3.08
C VAL A 5 -11.01 2.03 -2.21
N ASN A 6 -11.17 2.05 -0.90
CA ASN A 6 -10.10 1.62 0.02
C ASN A 6 -9.83 0.12 -0.09
N ILE A 7 -10.87 -0.69 -0.25
CA ILE A 7 -10.72 -2.14 -0.41
C ILE A 7 -9.94 -2.44 -1.69
N ALA A 8 -10.31 -1.82 -2.80
CA ALA A 8 -9.63 -2.04 -4.08
C ALA A 8 -8.17 -1.61 -4.01
N PHE A 9 -7.90 -0.44 -3.45
CA PHE A 9 -6.54 0.06 -3.30
C PHE A 9 -5.71 -0.86 -2.39
N GLY A 10 -6.27 -1.28 -1.28
CA GLY A 10 -5.60 -2.18 -0.34
C GLY A 10 -5.21 -3.51 -0.99
N LYS A 11 -6.10 -4.09 -1.78
CA LYS A 11 -5.80 -5.32 -2.54
C LYS A 11 -4.67 -5.11 -3.54
N ARG A 12 -4.67 -3.96 -4.22
CA ARG A 12 -3.61 -3.62 -5.18
C ARG A 12 -2.26 -3.52 -4.49
N VAL A 13 -2.20 -2.83 -3.35
CA VAL A 13 -0.96 -2.70 -2.57
C VAL A 13 -0.47 -4.07 -2.11
N ALA A 14 -1.34 -4.90 -1.57
CA ALA A 14 -0.97 -6.25 -1.10
C ALA A 14 -0.43 -7.10 -2.25
N GLU A 15 -1.07 -7.05 -3.41
CA GLU A 15 -0.63 -7.78 -4.60
C GLU A 15 0.76 -7.35 -5.04
N LEU A 16 0.98 -6.04 -5.16
CA LEU A 16 2.27 -5.50 -5.59
C LEU A 16 3.36 -5.79 -4.57
N ARG A 17 3.04 -5.70 -3.28
CA ARG A 17 3.97 -6.04 -2.20
C ARG A 17 4.41 -7.50 -2.29
N LYS A 18 3.46 -8.41 -2.43
CA LYS A 18 3.74 -9.85 -2.52
C LYS A 18 4.54 -10.18 -3.76
N ASN A 19 4.19 -9.57 -4.90
CA ASN A 19 4.92 -9.77 -6.15
C ASN A 19 6.36 -9.27 -6.05
N ALA A 20 6.60 -8.24 -5.25
CA ALA A 20 7.95 -7.73 -5.01
C ALA A 20 8.73 -8.55 -3.97
N GLY A 21 8.08 -9.52 -3.33
CA GLY A 21 8.73 -10.41 -2.37
C GLY A 21 8.81 -9.88 -0.95
N TYR A 22 8.03 -8.86 -0.59
CA TYR A 22 8.07 -8.27 0.74
C TYR A 22 7.00 -8.84 1.66
N SER A 23 7.35 -9.11 2.93
CA SER A 23 6.37 -9.24 4.00
C SER A 23 5.78 -7.86 4.32
N GLN A 24 4.67 -7.82 5.08
CA GLN A 24 4.12 -6.54 5.53
C GLN A 24 5.14 -5.75 6.35
N GLU A 25 5.88 -6.42 7.23
CA GLU A 25 6.89 -5.78 8.08
C GLU A 25 8.02 -5.18 7.24
N GLN A 26 8.55 -5.96 6.29
CA GLN A 26 9.61 -5.49 5.40
C GLN A 26 9.15 -4.31 4.56
N PHE A 27 7.93 -4.38 4.06
CA PHE A 27 7.36 -3.32 3.23
C PHE A 27 7.12 -2.04 4.02
N ALA A 28 6.58 -2.17 5.23
CA ALA A 28 6.38 -1.03 6.12
C ALA A 28 7.70 -0.32 6.42
N PHE A 29 8.75 -1.09 6.70
CA PHE A 29 10.09 -0.54 6.90
C PHE A 29 10.56 0.22 5.67
N LYS A 30 10.38 -0.35 4.48
CA LYS A 30 10.79 0.27 3.22
C LYS A 30 9.99 1.55 2.93
N CYS A 31 8.71 1.56 3.31
CA CYS A 31 7.86 2.74 3.16
C CYS A 31 8.08 3.80 4.25
N ASP A 32 8.84 3.47 5.29
CA ASP A 32 9.01 4.33 6.46
C ASP A 32 7.68 4.65 7.14
N VAL A 33 6.87 3.61 7.35
CA VAL A 33 5.59 3.70 8.08
C VAL A 33 5.47 2.51 9.01
N ASP A 34 4.50 2.59 9.93
CA ASP A 34 4.23 1.53 10.89
C ASP A 34 3.62 0.30 10.17
N ARG A 35 4.04 -0.90 10.59
CA ARG A 35 3.50 -2.15 10.05
C ARG A 35 1.98 -2.24 10.22
N THR A 36 1.46 -1.79 11.37
CA THR A 36 0.03 -1.79 11.65
C THR A 36 -0.71 -0.95 10.60
N TYR A 37 -0.12 0.18 10.21
CA TYR A 37 -0.72 1.06 9.20
C TYR A 37 -0.78 0.37 7.84
N ILE A 38 0.29 -0.31 7.42
CA ILE A 38 0.27 -1.09 6.17
C ILE A 38 -0.84 -2.14 6.21
N GLY A 39 -0.99 -2.85 7.32
CA GLY A 39 -2.06 -3.84 7.49
C GLY A 39 -3.45 -3.23 7.34
N THR A 40 -3.69 -2.07 7.95
CA THR A 40 -4.99 -1.39 7.85
C THR A 40 -5.28 -0.92 6.41
N ILE A 41 -4.27 -0.46 5.69
CA ILE A 41 -4.41 -0.08 4.29
C ILE A 41 -4.78 -1.29 3.43
N GLU A 42 -4.05 -2.39 3.61
CA GLU A 42 -4.28 -3.61 2.80
C GLU A 42 -5.64 -4.23 3.06
N ARG A 43 -6.19 -4.08 4.26
CA ARG A 43 -7.54 -4.55 4.59
C ARG A 43 -8.64 -3.57 4.16
N GLY A 44 -8.27 -2.39 3.66
CA GLY A 44 -9.25 -1.39 3.23
C GLY A 44 -9.91 -0.64 4.38
N GLU A 45 -9.30 -0.68 5.57
CA GLU A 45 -9.88 -0.08 6.79
C GLU A 45 -9.59 1.40 6.92
N LYS A 46 -8.56 1.90 6.25
CA LYS A 46 -8.18 3.31 6.28
C LYS A 46 -7.80 3.79 4.89
N SER A 47 -8.10 5.05 4.62
CA SER A 47 -7.59 5.74 3.44
C SER A 47 -6.16 6.21 3.72
N PRO A 48 -5.18 5.84 2.91
CA PRO A 48 -3.84 6.38 3.09
C PRO A 48 -3.80 7.87 2.76
N THR A 49 -2.89 8.60 3.40
CA THR A 49 -2.63 9.98 3.05
C THR A 49 -1.92 10.05 1.70
N LEU A 50 -1.92 11.23 1.07
CA LEU A 50 -1.15 11.42 -0.17
C LEU A 50 0.33 11.13 0.03
N ASN A 51 0.89 11.54 1.17
CA ASN A 51 2.30 11.25 1.48
C ASN A 51 2.56 9.75 1.55
N THR A 52 1.65 8.99 2.15
CA THR A 52 1.79 7.53 2.23
C THR A 52 1.70 6.90 0.85
N ILE A 53 0.82 7.39 -0.01
CA ILE A 53 0.72 6.89 -1.39
C ILE A 53 2.05 7.08 -2.13
N VAL A 54 2.68 8.24 -1.98
CA VAL A 54 4.00 8.49 -2.57
C VAL A 54 5.05 7.53 -2.01
N LYS A 55 5.06 7.32 -0.70
CA LYS A 55 5.98 6.39 -0.05
C LYS A 55 5.81 4.96 -0.57
N ILE A 56 4.56 4.52 -0.74
CA ILE A 56 4.25 3.18 -1.27
C ILE A 56 4.77 3.04 -2.71
N ALA A 57 4.47 4.00 -3.57
CA ALA A 57 4.93 3.96 -4.96
C ALA A 57 6.46 3.93 -5.03
N ASN A 58 7.13 4.78 -4.24
CA ASN A 58 8.59 4.82 -4.20
C ASN A 58 9.19 3.51 -3.71
N ALA A 59 8.61 2.92 -2.68
CA ALA A 59 9.08 1.63 -2.12
C ALA A 59 8.95 0.51 -3.13
N LEU A 60 7.93 0.55 -3.98
CA LEU A 60 7.72 -0.44 -5.04
C LEU A 60 8.51 -0.12 -6.31
N GLY A 61 9.11 1.05 -6.42
CA GLY A 61 9.83 1.47 -7.61
C GLY A 61 8.94 1.69 -8.82
N ILE A 62 7.70 2.11 -8.59
CA ILE A 62 6.71 2.34 -9.65
C ILE A 62 6.19 3.77 -9.58
N THR A 63 5.55 4.21 -10.65
CA THR A 63 4.87 5.51 -10.67
C THR A 63 3.54 5.44 -9.95
N LYS A 64 3.02 6.59 -9.55
CA LYS A 64 1.66 6.67 -8.96
C LYS A 64 0.61 6.17 -9.94
N SER A 65 0.81 6.46 -11.24
CA SER A 65 -0.08 5.97 -12.29
C SER A 65 -0.13 4.44 -12.33
N GLU A 66 1.02 3.80 -12.25
CA GLU A 66 1.11 2.33 -12.21
C GLU A 66 0.45 1.76 -10.95
N LEU A 67 0.64 2.43 -9.81
CA LEU A 67 0.04 2.01 -8.55
C LEU A 67 -1.48 1.95 -8.65
N PHE A 68 -2.10 2.90 -9.36
CA PHE A 68 -3.55 2.98 -9.51
C PHE A 68 -4.09 2.29 -10.77
N ASN A 69 -3.25 1.56 -11.48
CA ASN A 69 -3.65 0.88 -12.71
C ASN A 69 -4.25 -0.49 -12.40
N TYR A 70 -5.54 -0.47 -12.04
CA TYR A 70 -6.25 -1.72 -11.74
C TYR A 70 -7.75 -1.58 -11.96
#